data_a9086ec006722ce3b45632eb0b9463a9
#
_entry.id   a9086ec006722ce3b45632eb0b9463a9
#
_cell.length_a   1.000
_cell.length_b   1.000
_cell.length_c   1.000
_cell.angle_alpha   90.00
_cell.angle_beta   90.00
_cell.angle_gamma   90.00
#
_symmetry.space_group_name_H-M   'P 1'
#
loop_
_entity.id
_entity.type
_entity.pdbx_description
1 polymer ?
#
loop_
_entity_poly.entity_id
_entity_poly.type
_entity_poly.pdbx_seq_one_letter_code
_entity_poly.pdbx_strand_id
1 'polypeptide(L)'
;MSEPAKYYIVEARAMPEIFRKVAEAKRLLETGEEKTVNAAAQAVDISRSAFYKYKDAVRPFNDMLHGRIVTFQVLLKDQPGALSGALNVLAGTGVNILTINQNIPVNGCAVVTMTAETSALRDSLEEVLDSLSAGPGVVKCEILAG
;
A
#
# COMPACT_ATOMS: atom_id res chain seq x y z
N MET A 1 24.81 -7.39 28.99
CA MET A 1 24.46 -6.14 28.32
C MET A 1 23.86 -6.44 26.95
N SER A 2 22.73 -5.82 26.65
CA SER A 2 22.16 -5.93 25.30
C SER A 2 22.95 -5.07 24.32
N GLU A 3 23.12 -5.54 23.10
CA GLU A 3 23.70 -4.71 22.04
C GLU A 3 22.80 -3.50 21.75
N PRO A 4 23.38 -2.34 21.39
CA PRO A 4 22.58 -1.18 21.01
C PRO A 4 21.76 -1.50 19.76
N ALA A 5 20.57 -0.88 19.65
CA ALA A 5 19.73 -1.04 18.48
C ALA A 5 20.47 -0.60 17.21
N LYS A 6 20.38 -1.42 16.17
CA LYS A 6 20.98 -1.11 14.88
C LYS A 6 20.18 -0.04 14.11
N TYR A 7 18.87 0.01 14.32
CA TYR A 7 17.96 0.95 13.66
C TYR A 7 16.99 1.55 14.67
N TYR A 8 16.57 2.77 14.39
CA TYR A 8 15.51 3.45 15.14
C TYR A 8 14.42 3.89 14.19
N ILE A 9 13.17 3.86 14.66
CA ILE A 9 12.04 4.44 13.95
C ILE A 9 11.82 5.83 14.52
N VAL A 10 11.83 6.85 13.67
CA VAL A 10 11.71 8.25 14.05
C VAL A 10 10.63 8.90 13.18
N GLU A 11 9.74 9.68 13.80
CA GLU A 11 8.77 10.46 13.03
C GLU A 11 9.50 11.43 12.09
N ALA A 12 9.00 11.54 10.84
CA ALA A 12 9.62 12.38 9.83
C ALA A 12 9.83 13.82 10.28
N ARG A 13 8.86 14.39 11.03
CA ARG A 13 8.94 15.77 11.55
C ARG A 13 10.04 15.98 12.58
N ALA A 14 10.48 14.91 13.25
CA ALA A 14 11.54 14.97 14.26
C ALA A 14 12.93 14.74 13.68
N MET A 15 13.03 14.36 12.42
CA MET A 15 14.30 14.09 11.74
C MET A 15 14.97 15.39 11.31
N PRO A 16 16.33 15.44 11.35
CA PRO A 16 17.06 16.49 10.65
C PRO A 16 16.64 16.57 9.17
N GLU A 17 16.56 17.79 8.67
CA GLU A 17 16.07 18.06 7.31
C GLU A 17 16.87 17.32 6.23
N ILE A 18 18.16 17.15 6.44
CA ILE A 18 19.04 16.46 5.47
C ILE A 18 18.53 15.03 5.17
N PHE A 19 18.06 14.30 6.19
CA PHE A 19 17.56 12.93 5.99
C PHE A 19 16.26 12.90 5.19
N ARG A 20 15.37 13.86 5.42
CA ARG A 20 14.13 13.98 4.62
C ARG A 20 14.44 14.31 3.17
N LYS A 21 15.41 15.19 2.94
CA LYS A 21 15.85 15.56 1.60
C LYS A 21 16.49 14.39 0.86
N VAL A 22 17.33 13.61 1.54
CA VAL A 22 17.92 12.41 0.96
C VAL A 22 16.83 11.38 0.59
N ALA A 23 15.86 11.15 1.46
CA ALA A 23 14.74 10.27 1.16
C ALA A 23 13.94 10.75 -0.05
N GLU A 24 13.68 12.06 -0.17
CA GLU A 24 12.97 12.64 -1.31
C GLU A 24 13.79 12.52 -2.60
N ALA A 25 15.09 12.75 -2.57
CA ALA A 25 15.97 12.57 -3.73
C ALA A 25 15.93 11.11 -4.22
N LYS A 26 15.93 10.14 -3.30
CA LYS A 26 15.80 8.73 -3.65
C LYS A 26 14.46 8.44 -4.31
N ARG A 27 13.38 9.01 -3.81
CA ARG A 27 12.05 8.87 -4.40
C ARG A 27 12.02 9.40 -5.84
N LEU A 28 12.60 10.57 -6.08
CA LEU A 28 12.68 11.17 -7.42
C LEU A 28 13.42 10.26 -8.41
N LEU A 29 14.48 9.59 -7.95
CA LEU A 29 15.22 8.63 -8.76
C LEU A 29 14.42 7.35 -9.02
N GLU A 30 13.75 6.81 -8.01
CA GLU A 30 12.94 5.58 -8.12
C GLU A 30 11.74 5.76 -9.04
N THR A 31 11.09 6.92 -8.99
CA THR A 31 9.92 7.22 -9.84
C THR A 31 10.30 7.69 -11.25
N GLY A 32 11.58 7.99 -11.48
CA GLY A 32 12.05 8.51 -12.75
C GLY A 32 11.73 10.00 -12.99
N GLU A 33 11.21 10.70 -11.98
CA GLU A 33 11.01 12.17 -12.07
C GLU A 33 12.33 12.88 -12.27
N GLU A 34 13.40 12.38 -11.66
CA GLU A 34 14.77 12.78 -11.96
C GLU A 34 15.58 11.54 -12.35
N LYS A 35 16.45 11.69 -13.34
CA LYS A 35 17.17 10.55 -13.94
C LYS A 35 18.59 10.38 -13.42
N THR A 36 19.15 11.40 -12.80
CA THR A 36 20.53 11.37 -12.28
C THR A 36 20.57 11.78 -10.83
N VAL A 37 21.57 11.28 -10.11
CA VAL A 37 21.81 11.67 -8.72
C VAL A 37 22.02 13.18 -8.61
N ASN A 38 22.76 13.76 -9.55
CA ASN A 38 23.01 15.22 -9.56
C ASN A 38 21.72 16.02 -9.67
N ALA A 39 20.83 15.63 -10.58
CA ALA A 39 19.54 16.30 -10.77
C ALA A 39 18.64 16.13 -9.55
N ALA A 40 18.57 14.94 -8.96
CA ALA A 40 17.78 14.66 -7.77
C ALA A 40 18.29 15.46 -6.56
N ALA A 41 19.61 15.50 -6.35
CA ALA A 41 20.22 16.28 -5.29
C ALA A 41 19.96 17.78 -5.43
N GLN A 42 20.07 18.31 -6.64
CA GLN A 42 19.75 19.71 -6.91
C GLN A 42 18.28 20.03 -6.66
N ALA A 43 17.38 19.14 -7.06
CA ALA A 43 15.94 19.32 -6.87
C ALA A 43 15.54 19.50 -5.40
N VAL A 44 16.27 18.86 -4.48
CA VAL A 44 16.02 18.94 -3.03
C VAL A 44 17.03 19.81 -2.29
N ASP A 45 17.91 20.48 -3.03
CA ASP A 45 18.92 21.40 -2.47
C ASP A 45 19.89 20.76 -1.49
N ILE A 46 20.52 19.67 -1.93
CA ILE A 46 21.62 19.02 -1.21
C ILE A 46 22.80 18.77 -2.16
N SER A 47 23.98 18.57 -1.58
CA SER A 47 25.15 18.18 -2.36
C SER A 47 25.10 16.69 -2.73
N ARG A 48 25.79 16.32 -3.81
CA ARG A 48 26.00 14.90 -4.15
C ARG A 48 26.68 14.14 -3.00
N SER A 49 27.64 14.77 -2.35
CA SER A 49 28.34 14.17 -1.20
C SER A 49 27.37 13.81 -0.06
N ALA A 50 26.44 14.72 0.26
CA ALA A 50 25.43 14.47 1.28
C ALA A 50 24.50 13.31 0.88
N PHE A 51 24.09 13.28 -0.40
CA PHE A 51 23.27 12.18 -0.92
C PHE A 51 23.98 10.82 -0.74
N TYR A 52 25.22 10.70 -1.21
CA TYR A 52 25.97 9.45 -1.10
C TYR A 52 26.30 9.06 0.33
N LYS A 53 26.50 10.04 1.21
CA LYS A 53 26.78 9.79 2.62
C LYS A 53 25.61 9.10 3.33
N TYR A 54 24.38 9.49 3.02
CA TYR A 54 23.18 9.07 3.76
C TYR A 54 22.23 8.17 2.98
N LYS A 55 22.46 7.89 1.69
CA LYS A 55 21.52 7.17 0.84
C LYS A 55 21.12 5.79 1.38
N ASP A 56 22.03 5.08 2.05
CA ASP A 56 21.78 3.76 2.59
C ASP A 56 21.34 3.79 4.07
N ALA A 57 21.40 4.97 4.70
CA ALA A 57 21.05 5.16 6.09
C ALA A 57 19.57 5.55 6.29
N VAL A 58 18.93 6.04 5.25
CA VAL A 58 17.55 6.57 5.30
C VAL A 58 16.70 5.90 4.23
N ARG A 59 15.56 5.37 4.64
CA ARG A 59 14.56 4.83 3.72
C ARG A 59 13.17 5.03 4.33
N PRO A 60 12.12 5.23 3.50
CA PRO A 60 10.76 5.27 4.01
C PRO A 60 10.40 3.95 4.70
N PHE A 61 9.76 4.05 5.83
CA PHE A 61 9.23 2.90 6.55
C PHE A 61 7.74 2.78 6.30
N ASN A 62 7.35 1.69 5.65
CA ASN A 62 5.94 1.38 5.43
C ASN A 62 5.45 0.54 6.60
N ASP A 63 4.68 1.18 7.45
CA ASP A 63 4.14 0.53 8.64
C ASP A 63 2.85 -0.22 8.29
N MET A 64 2.99 -1.50 8.02
CA MET A 64 1.85 -2.39 7.78
C MET A 64 1.04 -2.66 9.06
N LEU A 65 1.58 -2.30 10.24
CA LEU A 65 0.93 -2.54 11.53
C LEU A 65 -0.18 -1.52 11.83
N HIS A 66 -0.25 -0.41 11.10
CA HIS A 66 -1.26 0.63 11.32
C HIS A 66 -2.52 0.48 10.44
N GLY A 67 -2.80 -0.72 9.97
CA GLY A 67 -4.05 -1.02 9.28
C GLY A 67 -4.23 -0.33 7.93
N ARG A 68 -3.15 0.07 7.28
CA ARG A 68 -3.21 0.64 5.93
C ARG A 68 -3.32 -0.42 4.84
N ILE A 69 -2.85 -1.62 5.12
CA ILE A 69 -2.93 -2.75 4.21
C ILE A 69 -3.82 -3.81 4.84
N VAL A 70 -4.86 -4.18 4.12
CA VAL A 70 -5.86 -5.13 4.57
C VAL A 70 -5.95 -6.27 3.58
N THR A 71 -5.99 -7.49 4.08
CA THR A 71 -6.29 -8.68 3.27
C THR A 71 -7.70 -9.15 3.59
N PHE A 72 -8.51 -9.30 2.58
CA PHE A 72 -9.88 -9.78 2.73
C PHE A 72 -10.21 -10.82 1.66
N GLN A 73 -11.22 -11.61 1.96
CA GLN A 73 -11.68 -12.70 1.12
C GLN A 73 -13.12 -12.47 0.72
N VAL A 74 -13.39 -12.65 -0.57
CA VAL A 74 -14.74 -12.52 -1.11
C VAL A 74 -15.13 -13.87 -1.73
N LEU A 75 -16.25 -14.41 -1.29
CA LEU A 75 -16.83 -15.59 -1.91
C LEU A 75 -17.85 -15.13 -2.94
N LEU A 76 -17.59 -15.45 -4.22
CA LEU A 76 -18.43 -15.06 -5.35
C LEU A 76 -19.12 -16.27 -5.95
N LYS A 77 -20.34 -16.07 -6.43
CA LYS A 77 -20.96 -17.05 -7.34
C LYS A 77 -20.18 -17.12 -8.63
N ASP A 78 -19.99 -18.30 -9.16
CA ASP A 78 -19.36 -18.52 -10.46
C ASP A 78 -20.32 -18.13 -11.57
N GLN A 79 -20.39 -16.86 -11.86
CA GLN A 79 -21.24 -16.28 -12.92
C GLN A 79 -20.52 -15.10 -13.58
N PRO A 80 -20.79 -14.87 -14.89
CA PRO A 80 -20.20 -13.74 -15.60
C PRO A 80 -20.49 -12.41 -14.90
N GLY A 81 -19.47 -11.58 -14.77
CA GLY A 81 -19.58 -10.24 -14.20
C GLY A 81 -19.52 -10.16 -12.68
N ALA A 82 -19.50 -11.27 -11.94
CA ALA A 82 -19.45 -11.23 -10.48
C ALA A 82 -18.17 -10.55 -9.97
N LEU A 83 -17.01 -10.94 -10.49
CA LEU A 83 -15.74 -10.33 -10.11
C LEU A 83 -15.66 -8.87 -10.56
N SER A 84 -16.05 -8.58 -11.79
CA SER A 84 -16.07 -7.20 -12.32
C SER A 84 -16.95 -6.29 -11.48
N GLY A 85 -18.12 -6.77 -11.06
CA GLY A 85 -19.04 -6.03 -10.19
C GLY A 85 -18.41 -5.71 -8.84
N ALA A 86 -17.75 -6.68 -8.21
CA ALA A 86 -17.04 -6.48 -6.96
C ALA A 86 -15.92 -5.46 -7.09
N LEU A 87 -15.13 -5.54 -8.16
CA LEU A 87 -14.04 -4.58 -8.41
C LEU A 87 -14.58 -3.17 -8.67
N ASN A 88 -15.70 -3.03 -9.33
CA ASN A 88 -16.35 -1.72 -9.56
C ASN A 88 -16.82 -1.09 -8.26
N VAL A 89 -17.35 -1.87 -7.32
CA VAL A 89 -17.73 -1.39 -6.00
C VAL A 89 -16.48 -0.86 -5.28
N LEU A 90 -15.40 -1.62 -5.28
CA LEU A 90 -14.13 -1.22 -4.64
C LEU A 90 -13.54 0.03 -5.27
N ALA A 91 -13.60 0.15 -6.60
CA ALA A 91 -13.05 1.30 -7.32
C ALA A 91 -13.69 2.63 -6.86
N GLY A 92 -14.95 2.62 -6.45
CA GLY A 92 -15.65 3.81 -5.96
C GLY A 92 -15.31 4.23 -4.54
N THR A 93 -14.58 3.40 -3.77
CA THR A 93 -14.35 3.61 -2.35
C THR A 93 -13.05 4.32 -2.00
N GLY A 94 -12.11 4.42 -2.93
CA GLY A 94 -10.75 4.94 -2.69
C GLY A 94 -9.75 3.86 -2.28
N VAL A 95 -10.16 2.62 -2.23
CA VAL A 95 -9.27 1.47 -2.00
C VAL A 95 -8.33 1.29 -3.19
N ASN A 96 -7.05 1.06 -2.91
CA ASN A 96 -6.07 0.67 -3.93
C ASN A 96 -5.76 -0.81 -3.81
N ILE A 97 -6.19 -1.59 -4.81
CA ILE A 97 -5.97 -3.04 -4.81
C ILE A 97 -4.54 -3.34 -5.20
N LEU A 98 -3.83 -4.06 -4.33
CA LEU A 98 -2.43 -4.42 -4.52
C LEU A 98 -2.30 -5.82 -5.13
N THR A 99 -3.09 -6.78 -4.66
CA THR A 99 -3.08 -8.14 -5.18
C THR A 99 -4.49 -8.69 -5.28
N ILE A 100 -4.73 -9.52 -6.30
CA ILE A 100 -5.94 -10.30 -6.46
C ILE A 100 -5.53 -11.74 -6.78
N ASN A 101 -6.10 -12.69 -6.05
CA ASN A 101 -5.89 -14.10 -6.31
C ASN A 101 -7.23 -14.81 -6.26
N GLN A 102 -7.63 -15.41 -7.39
CA GLN A 102 -8.87 -16.17 -7.52
C GLN A 102 -8.57 -17.65 -7.71
N ASN A 103 -9.17 -18.48 -6.88
CA ASN A 103 -9.08 -19.92 -7.03
C ASN A 103 -10.05 -20.42 -8.12
N ILE A 104 -9.76 -21.60 -8.64
CA ILE A 104 -10.69 -22.26 -9.58
C ILE A 104 -12.02 -22.49 -8.86
N PRO A 105 -13.17 -22.14 -9.48
CA PRO A 105 -14.47 -22.32 -8.85
C PRO A 105 -14.75 -23.76 -8.43
N VAL A 106 -15.32 -23.92 -7.24
CA VAL A 106 -15.73 -25.21 -6.70
C VAL A 106 -17.15 -25.07 -6.17
N ASN A 107 -18.02 -26.02 -6.51
CA ASN A 107 -19.44 -26.03 -6.11
C ASN A 107 -20.18 -24.74 -6.48
N GLY A 108 -19.87 -24.18 -7.65
CA GLY A 108 -20.54 -22.98 -8.15
C GLY A 108 -20.09 -21.68 -7.50
N CYS A 109 -19.02 -21.67 -6.73
CA CYS A 109 -18.48 -20.49 -6.07
C CYS A 109 -16.98 -20.38 -6.28
N ALA A 110 -16.48 -19.16 -6.35
CA ALA A 110 -15.07 -18.85 -6.43
C ALA A 110 -14.65 -18.03 -5.21
N VAL A 111 -13.48 -18.34 -4.67
CA VAL A 111 -12.87 -17.57 -3.59
C VAL A 111 -11.87 -16.60 -4.19
N VAL A 112 -12.04 -15.32 -3.89
CA VAL A 112 -11.10 -14.26 -4.30
C VAL A 112 -10.48 -13.66 -3.07
N THR A 113 -9.15 -13.72 -3.00
CA THR A 113 -8.39 -13.08 -1.92
C THR A 113 -7.77 -11.81 -2.46
N MET A 114 -8.00 -10.69 -1.80
CA MET A 114 -7.50 -9.39 -2.21
C MET A 114 -6.70 -8.75 -1.07
N THR A 115 -5.59 -8.13 -1.43
CA THR A 115 -4.85 -7.26 -0.54
C THR A 115 -4.97 -5.84 -1.05
N ALA A 116 -5.35 -4.92 -0.20
CA ALA A 116 -5.64 -3.54 -0.58
C ALA A 116 -5.03 -2.56 0.40
N GLU A 117 -4.61 -1.42 -0.13
CA GLU A 117 -4.14 -0.29 0.64
C GLU A 117 -5.31 0.67 0.86
N THR A 118 -5.52 1.07 2.11
CA THR A 118 -6.74 1.76 2.54
C THR A 118 -6.53 3.21 2.98
N SER A 119 -5.34 3.78 2.77
CA SER A 119 -5.02 5.15 3.23
C SER A 119 -5.88 6.22 2.58
N ALA A 120 -6.37 6.00 1.36
CA ALA A 120 -7.24 6.93 0.64
C ALA A 120 -8.74 6.55 0.73
N LEU A 121 -9.09 5.66 1.65
CA LEU A 121 -10.45 5.21 1.83
C LEU A 121 -11.36 6.37 2.26
N ARG A 122 -12.50 6.54 1.58
CA ARG A 122 -13.47 7.62 1.85
C ARG A 122 -14.44 7.24 2.96
N ASP A 123 -14.79 5.96 3.02
CA ASP A 123 -15.72 5.39 3.99
C ASP A 123 -14.95 4.49 4.97
N SER A 124 -15.62 4.00 5.99
CA SER A 124 -15.01 3.01 6.87
C SER A 124 -14.84 1.67 6.13
N LEU A 125 -13.89 0.86 6.57
CA LEU A 125 -13.69 -0.46 6.02
C LEU A 125 -14.95 -1.34 6.15
N GLU A 126 -15.68 -1.20 7.24
CA GLU A 126 -16.95 -1.91 7.45
C GLU A 126 -17.99 -1.55 6.40
N GLU A 127 -18.13 -0.26 6.07
CA GLU A 127 -19.05 0.22 5.04
C GLU A 127 -18.66 -0.32 3.67
N VAL A 128 -17.36 -0.40 3.37
CA VAL A 128 -16.85 -0.98 2.12
C VAL A 128 -17.22 -2.46 2.02
N LEU A 129 -17.02 -3.23 3.09
CA LEU A 129 -17.37 -4.64 3.12
C LEU A 129 -18.88 -4.87 3.03
N ASP A 130 -19.68 -4.02 3.67
CA ASP A 130 -21.14 -4.06 3.56
C ASP A 130 -21.60 -3.79 2.13
N SER A 131 -21.02 -2.81 1.47
CA SER A 131 -21.29 -2.50 0.07
C SER A 131 -20.93 -3.65 -0.86
N LEU A 132 -19.78 -4.29 -0.62
CA LEU A 132 -19.37 -5.49 -1.36
C LEU A 132 -20.36 -6.64 -1.16
N SER A 133 -20.73 -6.90 0.09
CA SER A 133 -21.63 -8.00 0.44
C SER A 133 -23.03 -7.82 -0.16
N ALA A 134 -23.46 -6.59 -0.38
CA ALA A 134 -24.74 -6.26 -1.02
C ALA A 134 -24.69 -6.39 -2.55
N GLY A 135 -23.51 -6.55 -3.14
CA GLY A 135 -23.34 -6.63 -4.60
C GLY A 135 -23.88 -7.93 -5.21
N PRO A 136 -24.30 -7.88 -6.50
CA PRO A 136 -24.77 -9.08 -7.18
C PRO A 136 -23.67 -10.14 -7.25
N GLY A 137 -24.02 -11.38 -6.94
CA GLY A 137 -23.11 -12.51 -7.02
C GLY A 137 -22.14 -12.63 -5.84
N VAL A 138 -22.18 -11.73 -4.88
CA VAL A 138 -21.36 -11.83 -3.66
C VAL A 138 -22.10 -12.64 -2.61
N VAL A 139 -21.50 -13.74 -2.18
CA VAL A 139 -22.06 -14.61 -1.15
C VAL A 139 -21.62 -14.16 0.24
N LYS A 140 -20.34 -13.81 0.40
CA LYS A 140 -19.74 -13.50 1.69
C LYS A 140 -18.46 -12.68 1.50
N CYS A 141 -18.20 -11.77 2.43
CA CYS A 141 -16.93 -11.05 2.55
C CYS A 141 -16.42 -11.15 3.98
N GLU A 142 -15.12 -11.36 4.16
CA GLU A 142 -14.50 -11.32 5.49
C GLU A 142 -13.07 -10.82 5.45
N ILE A 143 -12.64 -10.15 6.51
CA ILE A 143 -11.27 -9.70 6.68
C ILE A 143 -10.45 -10.88 7.19
N LEU A 144 -9.30 -11.14 6.53
CA LEU A 144 -8.36 -12.18 6.95
C LEU A 144 -7.23 -11.61 7.81
N ALA A 145 -6.74 -10.41 7.45
CA ALA A 145 -5.65 -9.73 8.16
C ALA A 145 -5.71 -8.22 7.88
N GLY A 146 -5.28 -7.44 8.86
CA GLY A 146 -5.25 -5.98 8.73
C GLY A 146 -4.96 -5.25 10.01
#